data_fc79b7726e051a6869f6f571565512eb
#
_entry.id   fc79b7726e051a6869f6f571565512eb
#
_cell.length_a   1.000
_cell.length_b   1.000
_cell.length_c   1.000
_cell.angle_alpha   90.00
_cell.angle_beta   90.00
_cell.angle_gamma   90.00
#
_symmetry.space_group_name_H-M   'P 1'
#
loop_
_entity.id
_entity.type
_entity.pdbx_description
1 polymer ?
#
loop_
_entity_poly.entity_id
_entity_poly.type
_entity_poly.pdbx_seq_one_letter_code
_entity_poly.pdbx_strand_id
1 'polypeptide(L)'
;MPVSCGRFIDALWANEERSNAWVWLRGTGWRKLDDRNDDACTNLLAIAAAAKHNGWAVSVHEEQRSGRWFITEFYDFPNGVIGPTQEISFSVSECVYGWTARYQQRGTQITVRIRLNFDAGISAATQATLRNTWRTGIENKWSGRFVCCTSPGCIGRCLLNFRVEWVASGEHHTVRVRQGPERSNMTLWDTSDTGDVASHEFGHMLGHPDEYPDSACPSRSPVNTGTVMDDNTEVVERLVRPLCDRHGLDTSPA
;
A
#
# COMPACT_ATOMS: atom_id res chain seq x y z
N MET A 1 -15.47 18.76 6.05
CA MET A 1 -14.59 18.83 7.24
C MET A 1 -13.38 17.93 6.98
N PRO A 2 -12.18 18.34 7.36
CA PRO A 2 -10.97 17.63 6.95
C PRO A 2 -10.83 16.31 7.72
N VAL A 3 -10.65 15.21 7.00
CA VAL A 3 -10.27 13.91 7.54
C VAL A 3 -8.79 13.70 7.27
N SER A 4 -8.01 13.48 8.31
CA SER A 4 -6.59 13.10 8.19
C SER A 4 -6.47 11.58 8.12
N CYS A 5 -5.97 11.04 7.03
CA CYS A 5 -5.79 9.59 6.84
C CYS A 5 -4.37 9.12 7.20
N GLY A 6 -4.25 7.84 7.52
CA GLY A 6 -2.96 7.17 7.68
C GLY A 6 -2.12 7.68 8.85
N ARG A 7 -2.75 8.13 9.93
CA ARG A 7 -2.04 8.61 11.12
C ARG A 7 -1.70 7.46 12.04
N PHE A 8 -0.45 7.38 12.46
CA PHE A 8 -0.03 6.45 13.51
C PHE A 8 -0.08 7.14 14.88
N ILE A 9 -0.50 6.37 15.88
CA ILE A 9 -0.56 6.84 17.26
C ILE A 9 0.70 6.37 17.98
N ASP A 10 1.57 7.32 18.36
CA ASP A 10 2.83 7.03 19.05
C ASP A 10 2.69 7.05 20.56
N ALA A 11 1.81 7.90 21.10
CA ALA A 11 1.58 8.00 22.53
C ALA A 11 0.12 8.28 22.87
N LEU A 12 -0.29 7.82 24.05
CA LEU A 12 -1.56 8.13 24.69
C LEU A 12 -1.29 8.71 26.06
N TRP A 13 -2.11 9.66 26.46
CA TRP A 13 -2.10 10.22 27.81
C TRP A 13 -3.53 10.45 28.28
N ALA A 14 -3.83 10.10 29.51
CA ALA A 14 -5.08 10.38 30.20
C ALA A 14 -4.80 10.54 31.70
N ASN A 15 -5.66 11.26 32.40
CA ASN A 15 -5.64 11.40 33.85
C ASN A 15 -7.03 11.12 34.43
N GLU A 16 -7.22 11.38 35.72
CA GLU A 16 -8.48 11.19 36.45
C GLU A 16 -9.55 12.24 36.18
N GLU A 17 -9.21 13.32 35.48
CA GLU A 17 -10.19 14.32 35.09
C GLU A 17 -11.11 13.81 33.99
N ARG A 18 -12.39 14.21 34.05
CA ARG A 18 -13.36 13.82 33.04
C ARG A 18 -12.99 14.33 31.67
N SER A 19 -13.16 13.47 30.67
CA SER A 19 -12.91 13.80 29.25
C SER A 19 -11.54 14.43 28.99
N ASN A 20 -10.50 14.02 29.75
CA ASN A 20 -9.16 14.55 29.61
C ASN A 20 -8.18 13.47 29.13
N ALA A 21 -8.32 13.10 27.86
CA ALA A 21 -7.43 12.17 27.19
C ALA A 21 -6.84 12.79 25.91
N TRP A 22 -5.63 12.42 25.61
CA TRP A 22 -4.83 12.96 24.51
C TRP A 22 -4.13 11.85 23.75
N VAL A 23 -3.93 12.07 22.47
CA VAL A 23 -3.16 11.20 21.60
C VAL A 23 -2.05 11.98 20.93
N TRP A 24 -0.89 11.37 20.78
CA TRP A 24 0.19 11.88 19.95
C TRP A 24 0.08 11.22 18.59
N LEU A 25 -0.25 12.01 17.58
CA LEU A 25 -0.24 11.58 16.18
C LEU A 25 1.14 11.83 15.60
N ARG A 26 1.73 10.80 15.01
CA ARG A 26 3.05 10.87 14.37
C ARG A 26 3.07 12.00 13.35
N GLY A 27 4.10 12.85 13.41
CA GLY A 27 4.28 13.99 12.52
C GLY A 27 3.36 15.19 12.75
N THR A 28 2.41 15.10 13.72
CA THR A 28 1.46 16.19 14.00
C THR A 28 1.46 16.66 15.45
N GLY A 29 1.83 15.79 16.40
CA GLY A 29 1.88 16.11 17.83
C GLY A 29 0.59 15.79 18.58
N TRP A 30 0.44 16.38 19.77
CA TRP A 30 -0.67 16.14 20.67
C TRP A 30 -2.01 16.65 20.13
N ARG A 31 -3.04 15.81 20.25
CA ARG A 31 -4.44 16.12 19.98
C ARG A 31 -5.27 15.69 21.17
N LYS A 32 -6.18 16.55 21.63
CA LYS A 32 -7.14 16.19 22.67
C LYS A 32 -8.25 15.35 22.07
N LEU A 33 -8.71 14.31 22.75
CA LEU A 33 -9.94 13.62 22.36
C LEU A 33 -11.13 14.50 22.67
N ASP A 34 -12.23 14.32 21.95
CA ASP A 34 -13.44 15.13 22.13
C ASP A 34 -13.90 15.10 23.58
N ASP A 35 -13.97 16.26 24.20
CA ASP A 35 -14.27 16.44 25.62
C ASP A 35 -15.71 16.91 25.90
N ARG A 36 -16.57 16.94 24.88
CA ARG A 36 -17.97 17.32 25.01
C ARG A 36 -18.83 16.26 25.69
N ASN A 37 -18.36 15.02 25.70
CA ASN A 37 -19.05 13.87 26.26
C ASN A 37 -18.05 12.84 26.74
N ASP A 38 -18.20 12.38 27.99
CA ASP A 38 -17.31 11.37 28.61
C ASP A 38 -17.31 10.04 27.85
N ASP A 39 -18.49 9.60 27.39
CA ASP A 39 -18.60 8.35 26.63
C ASP A 39 -17.89 8.46 25.27
N ALA A 40 -18.01 9.60 24.60
CA ALA A 40 -17.29 9.83 23.34
C ALA A 40 -15.78 9.82 23.57
N CYS A 41 -15.29 10.52 24.60
CA CYS A 41 -13.86 10.53 24.96
C CYS A 41 -13.36 9.11 25.27
N THR A 42 -14.11 8.33 26.04
CA THR A 42 -13.76 6.94 26.40
C THR A 42 -13.72 6.03 25.17
N ASN A 43 -14.72 6.13 24.29
CA ASN A 43 -14.77 5.34 23.05
C ASN A 43 -13.60 5.69 22.10
N LEU A 44 -13.32 6.98 21.93
CA LEU A 44 -12.17 7.42 21.14
C LEU A 44 -10.84 6.94 21.71
N LEU A 45 -10.69 6.97 23.04
CA LEU A 45 -9.48 6.46 23.71
C LEU A 45 -9.32 4.96 23.52
N ALA A 46 -10.41 4.18 23.57
CA ALA A 46 -10.38 2.75 23.34
C ALA A 46 -9.93 2.40 21.91
N ILE A 47 -10.46 3.11 20.90
CA ILE A 47 -10.04 2.94 19.50
C ILE A 47 -8.57 3.32 19.32
N ALA A 48 -8.15 4.45 19.92
CA ALA A 48 -6.77 4.91 19.87
C ALA A 48 -5.79 3.91 20.52
N ALA A 49 -6.18 3.32 21.65
CA ALA A 49 -5.38 2.30 22.34
C ALA A 49 -5.24 1.03 21.51
N ALA A 50 -6.33 0.56 20.91
CA ALA A 50 -6.31 -0.61 20.03
C ALA A 50 -5.43 -0.36 18.80
N ALA A 51 -5.56 0.79 18.15
CA ALA A 51 -4.77 1.16 17.00
C ALA A 51 -3.27 1.23 17.34
N LYS A 52 -2.92 1.87 18.48
CA LYS A 52 -1.54 1.95 18.95
C LYS A 52 -0.96 0.57 19.26
N HIS A 53 -1.72 -0.28 19.96
CA HIS A 53 -1.27 -1.62 20.34
C HIS A 53 -0.98 -2.49 19.11
N ASN A 54 -1.82 -2.40 18.09
CA ASN A 54 -1.68 -3.18 16.86
C ASN A 54 -0.81 -2.53 15.79
N GLY A 55 -0.30 -1.33 16.03
CA GLY A 55 0.48 -0.58 15.03
C GLY A 55 -0.36 -0.18 13.79
N TRP A 56 -1.66 0.00 13.95
CA TRP A 56 -2.55 0.39 12.87
C TRP A 56 -2.54 1.90 12.63
N ALA A 57 -2.57 2.28 11.37
CA ALA A 57 -2.88 3.64 11.01
C ALA A 57 -4.38 3.90 11.16
N VAL A 58 -4.72 5.08 11.64
CA VAL A 58 -6.11 5.53 11.79
C VAL A 58 -6.39 6.74 10.91
N SER A 59 -7.62 6.89 10.47
CA SER A 59 -8.13 8.15 9.93
C SER A 59 -8.79 8.92 11.05
N VAL A 60 -8.49 10.21 11.15
CA VAL A 60 -9.00 11.06 12.22
C VAL A 60 -9.75 12.27 11.65
N HIS A 61 -10.88 12.58 12.25
CA HIS A 61 -11.54 13.85 12.03
C HIS A 61 -11.08 14.82 13.12
N GLU A 62 -10.49 15.95 12.69
CA GLU A 62 -9.94 16.96 13.59
C GLU A 62 -10.76 18.26 13.52
N GLU A 63 -11.00 18.84 14.66
CA GLU A 63 -11.68 20.13 14.82
C GLU A 63 -10.82 21.07 15.67
N GLN A 64 -10.68 22.32 15.26
CA GLN A 64 -10.00 23.32 16.08
C GLN A 64 -11.00 24.09 16.93
N ARG A 65 -10.81 24.08 18.25
CA ARG A 65 -11.61 24.83 19.22
C ARG A 65 -10.69 25.62 20.15
N SER A 66 -10.91 26.93 20.26
CA SER A 66 -10.15 27.83 21.14
C SER A 66 -8.61 27.64 21.03
N GLY A 67 -8.11 27.51 19.80
CA GLY A 67 -6.68 27.36 19.52
C GLY A 67 -6.11 25.95 19.76
N ARG A 68 -6.93 24.99 20.17
CA ARG A 68 -6.54 23.60 20.39
C ARG A 68 -7.17 22.67 19.34
N TRP A 69 -6.44 21.62 18.98
CA TRP A 69 -6.94 20.58 18.09
C TRP A 69 -7.56 19.43 18.88
N PHE A 70 -8.76 19.05 18.48
CA PHE A 70 -9.54 17.95 19.04
C PHE A 70 -9.76 16.89 17.98
N ILE A 71 -9.69 15.62 18.37
CA ILE A 71 -10.17 14.52 17.55
C ILE A 71 -11.61 14.24 17.95
N THR A 72 -12.51 14.35 16.99
CA THR A 72 -13.95 14.12 17.17
C THR A 72 -14.38 12.76 16.68
N GLU A 73 -13.61 12.15 15.79
CA GLU A 73 -13.88 10.83 15.24
C GLU A 73 -12.59 10.10 14.95
N PHE A 74 -12.57 8.81 15.25
CA PHE A 74 -11.59 7.85 14.74
C PHE A 74 -12.27 6.89 13.79
N TYR A 75 -11.64 6.67 12.68
CA TYR A 75 -11.98 5.60 11.79
C TYR A 75 -10.88 4.55 11.88
N ASP A 76 -11.22 3.42 12.50
CA ASP A 76 -10.36 2.25 12.59
C ASP A 76 -10.44 1.48 11.27
N PHE A 77 -9.73 2.00 10.28
CA PHE A 77 -9.45 1.26 9.07
C PHE A 77 -7.99 0.83 9.12
N PRO A 78 -7.70 -0.47 9.25
CA PRO A 78 -6.34 -0.95 9.13
C PRO A 78 -5.68 -0.33 7.90
N ASN A 79 -4.57 0.39 8.11
CA ASN A 79 -3.80 1.08 7.06
C ASN A 79 -4.46 2.31 6.39
N GLY A 80 -5.36 3.03 7.07
CA GLY A 80 -5.97 4.26 6.51
C GLY A 80 -6.92 4.01 5.34
N VAL A 81 -7.51 2.83 5.29
CA VAL A 81 -8.31 2.35 4.16
C VAL A 81 -9.74 2.89 4.24
N ILE A 82 -10.11 3.75 3.33
CA ILE A 82 -11.48 4.27 3.21
C ILE A 82 -12.13 3.64 1.97
N GLY A 83 -13.30 3.03 2.15
CA GLY A 83 -14.12 2.53 1.05
C GLY A 83 -14.32 1.02 0.99
N PRO A 84 -15.18 0.56 0.09
CA PRO A 84 -15.42 -0.86 -0.11
C PRO A 84 -14.19 -1.53 -0.74
N THR A 85 -14.05 -2.81 -0.45
CA THR A 85 -13.08 -3.66 -1.13
C THR A 85 -13.55 -3.89 -2.56
N GLN A 86 -12.68 -3.65 -3.54
CA GLN A 86 -12.94 -3.85 -4.95
C GLN A 86 -11.93 -4.83 -5.53
N GLU A 87 -12.42 -5.82 -6.27
CA GLU A 87 -11.59 -6.67 -7.12
C GLU A 87 -11.39 -5.97 -8.46
N ILE A 88 -10.15 -5.68 -8.79
CA ILE A 88 -9.77 -4.99 -10.01
C ILE A 88 -9.22 -6.03 -10.99
N SER A 89 -9.73 -5.99 -12.21
CA SER A 89 -9.26 -6.85 -13.31
C SER A 89 -9.41 -6.12 -14.63
N PHE A 90 -8.33 -6.02 -15.39
CA PHE A 90 -8.35 -5.44 -16.72
C PHE A 90 -7.24 -6.02 -17.62
N SER A 91 -7.49 -6.03 -18.92
CA SER A 91 -6.51 -6.48 -19.90
C SER A 91 -5.53 -5.37 -20.23
N VAL A 92 -4.26 -5.72 -20.31
CA VAL A 92 -3.17 -4.88 -20.81
C VAL A 92 -2.70 -5.46 -22.13
N SER A 93 -2.44 -4.58 -23.09
CA SER A 93 -1.91 -4.97 -24.41
C SER A 93 -0.84 -3.97 -24.81
N GLU A 94 0.34 -4.47 -25.13
CA GLU A 94 1.46 -3.69 -25.62
C GLU A 94 2.16 -4.45 -26.74
N CYS A 95 2.08 -3.96 -27.96
CA CYS A 95 2.67 -4.62 -29.15
C CYS A 95 2.23 -6.09 -29.28
N VAL A 96 3.18 -7.03 -29.11
CA VAL A 96 2.95 -8.47 -29.16
C VAL A 96 2.62 -9.07 -27.79
N TYR A 97 2.70 -8.28 -26.74
CA TYR A 97 2.48 -8.71 -25.35
C TYR A 97 1.04 -8.44 -24.93
N GLY A 98 0.49 -9.34 -24.13
CA GLY A 98 -0.83 -9.16 -23.54
C GLY A 98 -0.98 -9.99 -22.28
N TRP A 99 -1.55 -9.36 -21.23
CA TRP A 99 -1.82 -10.02 -19.96
C TRP A 99 -3.04 -9.40 -19.27
N THR A 100 -3.44 -9.99 -18.16
CA THR A 100 -4.51 -9.43 -17.32
C THR A 100 -3.90 -9.00 -15.98
N ALA A 101 -3.99 -7.73 -15.69
CA ALA A 101 -3.71 -7.19 -14.35
C ALA A 101 -4.86 -7.53 -13.42
N ARG A 102 -4.54 -8.01 -12.21
CA ARG A 102 -5.54 -8.35 -11.18
C ARG A 102 -5.01 -8.03 -9.81
N TYR A 103 -5.80 -7.32 -9.02
CA TYR A 103 -5.50 -7.01 -7.63
C TYR A 103 -6.76 -6.60 -6.89
N GLN A 104 -6.68 -6.60 -5.58
CA GLN A 104 -7.73 -6.06 -4.73
C GLN A 104 -7.32 -4.64 -4.30
N GLN A 105 -8.25 -3.70 -4.38
CA GLN A 105 -8.05 -2.35 -3.86
C GLN A 105 -9.12 -2.04 -2.81
N ARG A 106 -8.66 -1.53 -1.68
CA ARG A 106 -9.51 -0.99 -0.63
C ARG A 106 -8.95 0.37 -0.20
N GLY A 107 -9.55 1.45 -0.71
CA GLY A 107 -8.99 2.80 -0.54
C GLY A 107 -7.55 2.88 -1.06
N THR A 108 -6.61 3.19 -0.19
CA THR A 108 -5.18 3.28 -0.52
C THR A 108 -4.39 1.98 -0.28
N GLN A 109 -5.05 0.92 0.15
CA GLN A 109 -4.41 -0.40 0.25
C GLN A 109 -4.64 -1.21 -1.02
N ILE A 110 -3.56 -1.64 -1.63
CA ILE A 110 -3.52 -2.52 -2.79
C ILE A 110 -2.98 -3.87 -2.35
N THR A 111 -3.74 -4.94 -2.58
CA THR A 111 -3.33 -6.31 -2.22
C THR A 111 -3.28 -7.17 -3.46
N VAL A 112 -2.15 -7.82 -3.70
CA VAL A 112 -2.02 -8.85 -4.73
C VAL A 112 -1.87 -10.20 -4.08
N ARG A 113 -2.81 -11.10 -4.35
CA ARG A 113 -2.74 -12.50 -3.92
C ARG A 113 -2.01 -13.32 -4.97
N ILE A 114 -0.92 -13.95 -4.57
CA ILE A 114 -0.04 -14.71 -5.48
C ILE A 114 0.08 -16.15 -4.98
N ARG A 115 -0.17 -17.11 -5.88
CA ARG A 115 0.14 -18.51 -5.64
C ARG A 115 1.49 -18.85 -6.23
N LEU A 116 2.41 -19.31 -5.38
CA LEU A 116 3.75 -19.76 -5.78
C LEU A 116 3.77 -21.27 -5.95
N ASN A 117 4.04 -21.73 -7.16
CA ASN A 117 4.23 -23.13 -7.50
C ASN A 117 5.74 -23.41 -7.64
N PHE A 118 6.36 -23.91 -6.59
CA PHE A 118 7.77 -24.23 -6.58
C PHE A 118 8.04 -25.55 -7.31
N ASP A 119 9.07 -25.57 -8.17
CA ASP A 119 9.54 -26.79 -8.81
C ASP A 119 10.08 -27.77 -7.77
N ALA A 120 10.06 -29.05 -8.12
CA ALA A 120 10.62 -30.12 -7.30
C ALA A 120 12.11 -29.86 -7.01
N GLY A 121 12.54 -30.16 -5.77
CA GLY A 121 13.92 -29.95 -5.33
C GLY A 121 14.19 -28.62 -4.63
N ILE A 122 13.29 -27.64 -4.69
CA ILE A 122 13.42 -26.41 -3.91
C ILE A 122 12.95 -26.67 -2.48
N SER A 123 13.89 -26.62 -1.53
CA SER A 123 13.62 -26.96 -0.13
C SER A 123 12.60 -26.01 0.52
N ALA A 124 11.87 -26.49 1.54
CA ALA A 124 10.92 -25.67 2.29
C ALA A 124 11.58 -24.44 2.95
N ALA A 125 12.83 -24.58 3.39
CA ALA A 125 13.60 -23.47 3.95
C ALA A 125 13.89 -22.40 2.88
N THR A 126 14.34 -22.82 1.69
CA THR A 126 14.54 -21.91 0.54
C THR A 126 13.23 -21.21 0.17
N GLN A 127 12.13 -21.96 0.05
CA GLN A 127 10.80 -21.39 -0.24
C GLN A 127 10.38 -20.32 0.77
N ALA A 128 10.63 -20.55 2.07
CA ALA A 128 10.31 -19.57 3.12
C ALA A 128 11.16 -18.30 2.99
N THR A 129 12.48 -18.47 2.74
CA THR A 129 13.40 -17.34 2.51
C THR A 129 12.96 -16.51 1.31
N LEU A 130 12.67 -17.14 0.17
CA LEU A 130 12.26 -16.47 -1.06
C LEU A 130 10.95 -15.70 -0.87
N ARG A 131 9.95 -16.32 -0.23
CA ARG A 131 8.69 -15.62 0.08
C ARG A 131 8.92 -14.35 0.91
N ASN A 132 9.81 -14.41 1.89
CA ASN A 132 10.15 -13.25 2.71
C ASN A 132 10.91 -12.18 1.91
N THR A 133 11.93 -12.58 1.16
CA THR A 133 12.74 -11.68 0.33
C THR A 133 11.87 -10.92 -0.68
N TRP A 134 11.03 -11.63 -1.41
CA TRP A 134 10.17 -11.03 -2.44
C TRP A 134 9.08 -10.14 -1.84
N ARG A 135 8.40 -10.59 -0.76
CA ARG A 135 7.43 -9.75 -0.07
C ARG A 135 8.07 -8.45 0.41
N THR A 136 9.19 -8.56 1.12
CA THR A 136 9.89 -7.40 1.67
C THR A 136 10.36 -6.46 0.55
N GLY A 137 10.91 -7.01 -0.53
CA GLY A 137 11.32 -6.21 -1.69
C GLY A 137 10.16 -5.44 -2.30
N ILE A 138 9.05 -6.13 -2.60
CA ILE A 138 7.85 -5.52 -3.19
C ILE A 138 7.27 -4.45 -2.25
N GLU A 139 6.95 -4.83 -1.02
CA GLU A 139 6.26 -3.93 -0.09
C GLU A 139 7.10 -2.70 0.26
N ASN A 140 8.42 -2.83 0.45
CA ASN A 140 9.31 -1.71 0.71
C ASN A 140 9.50 -0.80 -0.51
N LYS A 141 9.48 -1.35 -1.71
CA LYS A 141 9.68 -0.58 -2.94
C LYS A 141 8.44 0.23 -3.30
N TRP A 142 7.26 -0.36 -3.17
CA TRP A 142 6.01 0.25 -3.61
C TRP A 142 5.28 1.06 -2.53
N SER A 143 5.38 0.67 -1.23
CA SER A 143 4.62 1.29 -0.14
C SER A 143 5.25 2.56 0.41
N GLY A 144 4.39 3.48 0.89
CA GLY A 144 4.81 4.62 1.71
C GLY A 144 5.49 5.75 0.94
N ARG A 145 5.54 5.72 -0.38
CA ARG A 145 6.22 6.71 -1.23
C ARG A 145 5.28 7.77 -1.77
N PHE A 146 4.01 7.44 -1.90
CA PHE A 146 2.99 8.31 -2.46
C PHE A 146 1.75 8.32 -1.59
N VAL A 147 1.02 9.39 -1.71
CA VAL A 147 -0.26 9.61 -1.02
C VAL A 147 -1.34 9.87 -2.04
N CYS A 148 -2.54 9.38 -1.77
CA CYS A 148 -3.74 9.84 -2.45
C CYS A 148 -4.38 10.96 -1.64
N CYS A 149 -4.74 12.05 -2.28
CA CYS A 149 -5.31 13.23 -1.66
C CYS A 149 -6.67 13.57 -2.24
N THR A 150 -7.55 14.15 -1.43
CA THR A 150 -8.74 14.87 -1.93
C THR A 150 -8.34 16.29 -2.29
N SER A 151 -8.63 16.73 -3.52
CA SER A 151 -8.42 18.13 -3.95
C SER A 151 -9.69 18.95 -3.74
N PRO A 152 -9.63 20.27 -3.44
CA PRO A 152 -8.51 21.05 -2.93
C PRO A 152 -8.46 21.09 -1.40
N GLY A 153 -7.28 21.09 -0.85
CA GLY A 153 -7.08 21.25 0.59
C GLY A 153 -7.00 19.95 1.36
N CYS A 154 -6.41 18.90 0.76
CA CYS A 154 -6.12 17.66 1.44
C CYS A 154 -5.28 17.90 2.70
N ILE A 155 -5.94 17.90 3.85
CA ILE A 155 -5.29 17.93 5.16
C ILE A 155 -4.89 16.51 5.59
N GLY A 156 -5.51 15.49 4.97
CA GLY A 156 -5.23 14.09 5.21
C GLY A 156 -4.58 13.42 4.03
N ARG A 157 -3.33 13.00 4.21
CA ARG A 157 -2.58 12.22 3.24
C ARG A 157 -2.77 10.74 3.52
N CYS A 158 -3.45 10.04 2.62
CA CYS A 158 -3.58 8.59 2.70
C CYS A 158 -2.43 7.94 1.95
N LEU A 159 -1.46 7.39 2.68
CA LEU A 159 -0.34 6.66 2.10
C LEU A 159 -0.83 5.45 1.30
N LEU A 160 -0.32 5.32 0.08
CA LEU A 160 -0.47 4.09 -0.68
C LEU A 160 0.35 2.99 -0.02
N ASN A 161 -0.31 1.87 0.26
CA ASN A 161 0.28 0.69 0.83
C ASN A 161 0.02 -0.50 -0.10
N PHE A 162 1.08 -1.21 -0.41
CA PHE A 162 1.04 -2.41 -1.23
C PHE A 162 1.33 -3.63 -0.37
N ARG A 163 0.56 -4.67 -0.57
CA ARG A 163 0.63 -5.89 0.20
C ARG A 163 0.64 -7.10 -0.71
N VAL A 164 1.53 -8.02 -0.42
CA VAL A 164 1.57 -9.33 -1.08
C VAL A 164 1.04 -10.40 -0.13
N GLU A 165 0.08 -11.16 -0.59
CA GLU A 165 -0.44 -12.32 0.12
C GLU A 165 -0.09 -13.60 -0.64
N TRP A 166 0.73 -14.45 -0.02
CA TRP A 166 0.98 -15.78 -0.55
C TRP A 166 -0.19 -16.69 -0.20
N VAL A 167 -0.88 -17.21 -1.22
CA VAL A 167 -2.08 -18.01 -1.04
C VAL A 167 -1.95 -19.39 -1.68
N ALA A 168 -2.72 -20.35 -1.17
CA ALA A 168 -2.84 -21.67 -1.77
C ALA A 168 -3.95 -21.74 -2.84
N SER A 169 -4.94 -20.83 -2.74
CA SER A 169 -6.07 -20.70 -3.68
C SER A 169 -6.65 -19.30 -3.60
N GLY A 170 -7.48 -18.90 -4.59
CA GLY A 170 -8.07 -17.57 -4.66
C GLY A 170 -7.06 -16.49 -5.05
N GLU A 171 -6.03 -16.89 -5.76
CA GLU A 171 -4.98 -16.01 -6.28
C GLU A 171 -5.47 -15.07 -7.38
N HIS A 172 -4.83 -13.89 -7.45
CA HIS A 172 -4.89 -13.00 -8.61
C HIS A 172 -3.93 -13.48 -9.71
N HIS A 173 -2.74 -13.96 -9.29
CA HIS A 173 -1.69 -14.42 -10.18
C HIS A 173 -1.07 -15.72 -9.67
N THR A 174 -0.68 -16.59 -10.63
CA THR A 174 0.10 -17.79 -10.35
C THR A 174 1.51 -17.60 -10.89
N VAL A 175 2.51 -17.85 -10.06
CA VAL A 175 3.92 -17.78 -10.42
C VAL A 175 4.53 -19.17 -10.22
N ARG A 176 5.12 -19.73 -11.27
CA ARG A 176 6.00 -20.89 -11.17
C ARG A 176 7.36 -20.43 -10.69
N VAL A 177 7.95 -21.15 -9.74
CA VAL A 177 9.29 -20.88 -9.23
C VAL A 177 10.20 -22.03 -9.56
N ARG A 178 11.23 -21.79 -10.35
CA ARG A 178 12.24 -22.78 -10.78
C ARG A 178 13.58 -22.54 -10.09
N GLN A 179 14.49 -23.51 -10.19
CA GLN A 179 15.90 -23.26 -9.90
C GLN A 179 16.51 -22.46 -11.07
N GLY A 180 17.19 -21.36 -10.74
CA GLY A 180 17.73 -20.53 -11.79
C GLY A 180 19.14 -20.13 -11.53
N PRO A 181 19.84 -19.38 -12.43
CA PRO A 181 19.37 -18.07 -12.91
C PRO A 181 18.87 -18.08 -14.37
N GLU A 182 17.68 -17.62 -14.59
CA GLU A 182 17.15 -17.33 -15.93
C GLU A 182 16.27 -16.07 -15.89
N ARG A 183 15.94 -15.52 -17.06
CA ARG A 183 15.10 -14.33 -17.13
C ARG A 183 13.71 -14.62 -16.55
N SER A 184 13.30 -13.80 -15.58
CA SER A 184 11.98 -13.86 -14.96
C SER A 184 10.95 -13.06 -15.74
N ASN A 185 9.68 -13.31 -15.47
CA ASN A 185 8.53 -12.57 -15.97
C ASN A 185 7.37 -12.69 -14.97
N MET A 186 6.26 -11.99 -15.20
CA MET A 186 5.11 -11.96 -14.30
C MET A 186 4.63 -13.34 -13.81
N THR A 187 4.89 -14.43 -14.53
CA THR A 187 4.40 -15.78 -14.22
C THR A 187 5.49 -16.79 -13.91
N LEU A 188 6.75 -16.42 -14.06
CA LEU A 188 7.90 -17.30 -13.91
C LEU A 188 9.02 -16.59 -13.19
N TRP A 189 9.34 -17.03 -11.99
CA TRP A 189 10.45 -16.54 -11.17
C TRP A 189 11.45 -17.66 -10.91
N ASP A 190 12.62 -17.29 -10.40
CA ASP A 190 13.62 -18.29 -10.03
C ASP A 190 14.26 -18.03 -8.66
N THR A 191 15.05 -19.01 -8.20
CA THR A 191 15.66 -18.98 -6.86
C THR A 191 16.76 -17.92 -6.71
N SER A 192 17.22 -17.29 -7.79
CA SER A 192 18.20 -16.21 -7.77
C SER A 192 17.55 -14.81 -7.82
N ASP A 193 16.24 -14.74 -8.05
CA ASP A 193 15.54 -13.46 -8.12
C ASP A 193 15.61 -12.70 -6.79
N THR A 194 16.01 -11.45 -6.91
CA THR A 194 16.05 -10.51 -5.79
C THR A 194 14.66 -9.91 -5.51
N GLY A 195 14.56 -9.16 -4.42
CA GLY A 195 13.36 -8.36 -4.14
C GLY A 195 13.10 -7.29 -5.20
N ASP A 196 14.14 -6.83 -5.91
CA ASP A 196 14.01 -5.83 -6.98
C ASP A 196 13.37 -6.43 -8.23
N VAL A 197 13.80 -7.63 -8.63
CA VAL A 197 13.18 -8.38 -9.73
C VAL A 197 11.71 -8.66 -9.40
N ALA A 198 11.42 -9.18 -8.20
CA ALA A 198 10.04 -9.41 -7.77
C ALA A 198 9.19 -8.14 -7.76
N SER A 199 9.79 -6.98 -7.45
CA SER A 199 9.11 -5.68 -7.47
C SER A 199 8.77 -5.21 -8.89
N HIS A 200 9.62 -5.51 -9.86
CA HIS A 200 9.38 -5.27 -11.28
C HIS A 200 8.20 -6.13 -11.76
N GLU A 201 8.26 -7.45 -11.52
CA GLU A 201 7.20 -8.37 -11.94
C GLU A 201 5.86 -8.07 -11.26
N PHE A 202 5.89 -7.57 -10.02
CA PHE A 202 4.72 -7.05 -9.33
C PHE A 202 4.10 -5.84 -10.06
N GLY A 203 4.91 -4.98 -10.68
CA GLY A 203 4.44 -3.88 -11.51
C GLY A 203 3.58 -4.36 -12.68
N HIS A 204 3.95 -5.48 -13.34
CA HIS A 204 3.11 -6.10 -14.36
C HIS A 204 1.77 -6.59 -13.81
N MET A 205 1.75 -7.12 -12.59
CA MET A 205 0.51 -7.55 -11.93
C MET A 205 -0.43 -6.37 -11.66
N LEU A 206 0.10 -5.16 -11.52
CA LEU A 206 -0.67 -3.91 -11.41
C LEU A 206 -1.07 -3.33 -12.78
N GLY A 207 -0.51 -3.83 -13.88
CA GLY A 207 -0.85 -3.43 -15.24
C GLY A 207 0.17 -2.53 -15.93
N HIS A 208 1.39 -2.44 -15.40
CA HIS A 208 2.43 -1.62 -16.01
C HIS A 208 3.23 -2.41 -17.05
N PRO A 209 3.39 -1.90 -18.29
CA PRO A 209 4.34 -2.42 -19.26
C PRO A 209 5.78 -2.22 -18.82
N ASP A 210 6.70 -2.93 -19.46
CA ASP A 210 8.13 -2.62 -19.40
C ASP A 210 8.44 -1.21 -19.92
N GLU A 211 9.53 -0.65 -19.45
CA GLU A 211 10.01 0.67 -19.86
C GLU A 211 11.47 0.65 -20.37
N TYR A 212 11.97 -0.52 -20.73
CA TYR A 212 13.23 -0.69 -21.45
C TYR A 212 12.98 -0.94 -22.95
N PRO A 213 13.96 -0.60 -23.83
CA PRO A 213 13.83 -0.85 -25.26
C PRO A 213 13.71 -2.35 -25.58
N ASP A 214 12.77 -2.69 -26.46
CA ASP A 214 12.54 -4.06 -26.90
C ASP A 214 12.34 -4.11 -28.42
N SER A 215 13.11 -4.95 -29.11
CA SER A 215 13.00 -5.11 -30.57
C SER A 215 11.65 -5.70 -31.01
N ALA A 216 10.98 -6.46 -30.14
CA ALA A 216 9.62 -6.97 -30.40
C ALA A 216 8.55 -5.90 -30.17
N CYS A 217 8.90 -4.77 -29.55
CA CYS A 217 7.99 -3.65 -29.28
C CYS A 217 8.69 -2.29 -29.57
N PRO A 218 9.02 -2.00 -30.84
CA PRO A 218 9.75 -0.78 -31.19
C PRO A 218 8.95 0.52 -30.94
N SER A 219 7.65 0.43 -30.75
CA SER A 219 6.77 1.57 -30.41
C SER A 219 6.57 1.76 -28.91
N ARG A 220 7.25 0.99 -28.06
CA ARG A 220 7.15 1.11 -26.61
C ARG A 220 7.50 2.51 -26.14
N SER A 221 6.66 3.09 -25.30
CA SER A 221 6.84 4.44 -24.75
C SER A 221 6.09 4.55 -23.41
N PRO A 222 6.77 5.07 -22.36
CA PRO A 222 8.15 5.56 -22.33
C PRO A 222 9.18 4.42 -22.28
N VAL A 223 10.46 4.73 -22.58
CA VAL A 223 11.60 3.82 -22.42
C VAL A 223 12.78 4.55 -21.78
N ASN A 224 13.72 3.81 -21.22
CA ASN A 224 14.91 4.32 -20.51
C ASN A 224 14.55 5.32 -19.42
N THR A 225 13.60 4.95 -18.58
CA THR A 225 12.98 5.85 -17.60
C THR A 225 13.67 5.84 -16.25
N GLY A 226 14.53 4.86 -15.99
CA GLY A 226 15.17 4.64 -14.68
C GLY A 226 14.16 4.30 -13.60
N THR A 227 13.07 3.61 -13.93
CA THR A 227 12.04 3.23 -12.96
C THR A 227 12.10 1.74 -12.61
N VAL A 228 11.23 1.32 -11.68
CA VAL A 228 11.05 -0.10 -11.37
C VAL A 228 10.68 -0.94 -12.60
N MET A 229 10.03 -0.34 -13.61
CA MET A 229 9.64 -1.01 -14.86
C MET A 229 10.72 -0.95 -15.95
N ASP A 230 11.86 -0.30 -15.70
CA ASP A 230 13.00 -0.21 -16.60
C ASP A 230 14.20 -0.98 -16.04
N ASP A 231 14.81 -0.45 -14.98
CA ASP A 231 16.04 -0.98 -14.38
C ASP A 231 15.87 -1.48 -12.93
N ASN A 232 14.64 -1.73 -12.51
CA ASN A 232 14.26 -2.22 -11.18
C ASN A 232 14.52 -1.22 -10.03
N THR A 233 14.68 0.08 -10.29
CA THR A 233 15.08 1.05 -9.26
C THR A 233 13.90 1.68 -8.55
N GLU A 234 13.21 2.63 -9.15
CA GLU A 234 12.25 3.50 -8.45
C GLU A 234 10.81 3.33 -8.90
N VAL A 235 9.90 3.41 -7.95
CA VAL A 235 8.48 3.65 -8.22
C VAL A 235 8.28 5.16 -8.30
N VAL A 236 7.70 5.62 -9.40
CA VAL A 236 7.40 7.03 -9.66
C VAL A 236 5.90 7.29 -9.65
N GLU A 237 5.50 8.55 -9.47
CA GLU A 237 4.10 8.95 -9.32
C GLU A 237 3.18 8.43 -10.43
N ARG A 238 3.60 8.48 -11.70
CA ARG A 238 2.76 8.02 -12.82
C ARG A 238 2.38 6.54 -12.77
N LEU A 239 3.20 5.69 -12.10
CA LEU A 239 2.91 4.26 -11.91
C LEU A 239 1.82 4.03 -10.85
N VAL A 240 1.63 4.96 -9.93
CA VAL A 240 0.64 4.82 -8.85
C VAL A 240 -0.57 5.73 -9.00
N ARG A 241 -0.48 6.75 -9.84
CA ARG A 241 -1.57 7.70 -10.11
C ARG A 241 -2.90 7.03 -10.44
N PRO A 242 -2.97 6.01 -11.32
CA PRO A 242 -4.23 5.34 -11.65
C PRO A 242 -4.94 4.72 -10.44
N LEU A 243 -4.21 4.41 -9.38
CA LEU A 243 -4.77 3.84 -8.14
C LEU A 243 -5.51 4.91 -7.31
N CYS A 244 -5.00 6.15 -7.31
CA CYS A 244 -5.66 7.28 -6.67
C CYS A 244 -6.83 7.80 -7.51
N ASP A 245 -6.66 7.89 -8.83
CA ASP A 245 -7.67 8.39 -9.78
C ASP A 245 -8.98 7.58 -9.70
N ARG A 246 -8.91 6.27 -9.44
CA ARG A 246 -10.08 5.40 -9.23
C ARG A 246 -11.00 5.88 -8.11
N HIS A 247 -10.47 6.63 -7.17
CA HIS A 247 -11.22 7.21 -6.05
C HIS A 247 -11.45 8.72 -6.20
N GLY A 248 -11.12 9.29 -7.37
CA GLY A 248 -11.21 10.74 -7.60
C GLY A 248 -10.24 11.54 -6.73
N LEU A 249 -9.09 10.97 -6.41
CA LEU A 249 -8.06 11.55 -5.57
C LEU A 249 -6.83 11.91 -6.40
N ASP A 250 -6.19 13.02 -6.05
CA ASP A 250 -4.89 13.38 -6.63
C ASP A 250 -3.76 12.57 -5.99
N THR A 251 -2.69 12.36 -6.73
CA THR A 251 -1.47 11.68 -6.26
C THR A 251 -0.38 12.71 -5.99
N SER A 252 0.38 12.51 -4.92
CA SER A 252 1.60 13.29 -4.67
C SER A 252 2.64 12.46 -3.91
N PRO A 253 3.93 12.83 -3.96
CA PRO A 253 4.95 12.23 -3.09
C PRO A 253 4.59 12.36 -1.61
N ALA A 254 4.98 11.35 -0.82
CA ALA A 254 4.69 11.25 0.61
C ALA A 254 5.54 12.22 1.46
#